data_4eaa33aa70fd2e103b5bdd1d718de929
#
_entry.id   4eaa33aa70fd2e103b5bdd1d718de929
#
_cell.length_a   1.000
_cell.length_b   1.000
_cell.length_c   1.000
_cell.angle_alpha   90.00
_cell.angle_beta   90.00
_cell.angle_gamma   90.00
#
_symmetry.space_group_name_H-M   'P 1'
#
loop_
_entity.id
_entity.type
_entity.pdbx_description
1 polymer ?
#
loop_
_entity_poly.entity_id
_entity_poly.type
_entity_poly.pdbx_seq_one_letter_code
_entity_poly.pdbx_strand_id
1 'polypeptide(L)'
;MIGSNEMKYNYHTHTSRCNHADGSDEEYVLSAIEAGFDEIGFSDHTPWPYRGFVSAMRMREQELASYVKSVKELRDKYKDKISIKLGLECEYFKEYIPWLREVIDKFELDYVILGHHFTPNEQYGVYNGFPSCAQDLVNYKNEIIEAVDTGLFSYIAHPDLFMRGYSSFDKTAKKVSKEIILKSIEADIPIEYNLMGVLHSQTMGREGYPYGEFWKLAGELGATAVIGIDAHSPDSYTDYERYRKAEEALKTYGVKLTDKIKFLR
;
A
#
# COMPACT_ATOMS: atom_id res chain seq x y z
N MET A 1 -2.20 -4.20 -29.98
CA MET A 1 -1.77 -5.50 -29.45
C MET A 1 -0.60 -5.23 -28.55
N ILE A 2 -0.82 -5.21 -27.25
CA ILE A 2 0.25 -5.06 -26.25
C ILE A 2 0.89 -6.44 -26.14
N GLY A 3 2.10 -6.56 -26.70
CA GLY A 3 2.88 -7.76 -26.56
C GLY A 3 3.71 -7.67 -25.28
N SER A 4 3.29 -8.38 -24.28
CA SER A 4 4.16 -9.11 -23.38
C SER A 4 3.28 -10.02 -22.52
N ASN A 5 3.59 -11.29 -22.50
CA ASN A 5 3.03 -12.32 -21.61
C ASN A 5 3.55 -12.12 -20.17
N GLU A 6 3.62 -10.90 -19.68
CA GLU A 6 4.04 -10.63 -18.29
C GLU A 6 2.79 -10.55 -17.43
N MET A 7 2.70 -11.44 -16.46
CA MET A 7 1.62 -11.49 -15.48
C MET A 7 1.55 -10.16 -14.73
N LYS A 8 0.35 -9.62 -14.60
CA LYS A 8 0.11 -8.38 -13.88
C LYS A 8 -0.45 -8.67 -12.49
N TYR A 9 0.12 -8.03 -11.50
CA TYR A 9 -0.25 -8.18 -10.10
C TYR A 9 -0.54 -6.82 -9.48
N ASN A 10 -1.54 -6.76 -8.62
CA ASN A 10 -1.77 -5.61 -7.76
C ASN A 10 -2.30 -6.09 -6.41
N TYR A 11 -1.70 -5.61 -5.32
CA TYR A 11 -2.09 -5.99 -3.95
C TYR A 11 -2.55 -4.80 -3.11
N HIS A 12 -2.84 -3.65 -3.76
CA HIS A 12 -3.32 -2.45 -3.09
C HIS A 12 -4.64 -1.98 -3.71
N THR A 13 -5.74 -2.43 -3.10
CA THR A 13 -7.11 -2.14 -3.56
C THR A 13 -8.03 -1.93 -2.38
N HIS A 14 -8.69 -0.78 -2.36
CA HIS A 14 -9.70 -0.43 -1.38
C HIS A 14 -11.09 -0.83 -1.83
N THR A 15 -12.07 -0.66 -0.95
CA THR A 15 -13.49 -0.86 -1.21
C THR A 15 -14.28 0.35 -0.71
N SER A 16 -15.54 0.47 -1.10
CA SER A 16 -16.40 1.56 -0.61
C SER A 16 -16.52 1.63 0.92
N ARG A 17 -16.08 0.58 1.64
CA ARG A 17 -16.07 0.55 3.11
C ARG A 17 -15.06 1.51 3.74
N CYS A 18 -14.03 1.93 3.00
CA CYS A 18 -13.10 2.97 3.48
C CYS A 18 -13.72 4.38 3.49
N ASN A 19 -14.98 4.55 3.06
CA ASN A 19 -15.74 5.79 2.99
C ASN A 19 -15.22 6.84 1.98
N HIS A 20 -14.23 6.51 1.16
CA HIS A 20 -13.68 7.41 0.15
C HIS A 20 -13.27 6.69 -1.16
N ALA A 21 -13.66 5.42 -1.29
CA ALA A 21 -13.60 4.68 -2.54
C ALA A 21 -15.00 4.44 -3.09
N ASP A 22 -15.11 4.38 -4.41
CA ASP A 22 -16.36 4.17 -5.14
C ASP A 22 -16.44 2.74 -5.71
N GLY A 23 -17.66 2.36 -6.15
CA GLY A 23 -17.92 1.07 -6.78
C GLY A 23 -18.12 -0.09 -5.81
N SER A 24 -18.62 -1.19 -6.34
CA SER A 24 -18.76 -2.46 -5.62
C SER A 24 -17.48 -3.29 -5.73
N ASP A 25 -17.26 -4.18 -4.77
CA ASP A 25 -16.09 -5.09 -4.77
C ASP A 25 -16.01 -5.88 -6.09
N GLU A 26 -17.17 -6.23 -6.68
CA GLU A 26 -17.22 -6.97 -7.95
C GLU A 26 -16.79 -6.13 -9.15
N GLU A 27 -17.11 -4.83 -9.18
CA GLU A 27 -16.68 -3.95 -10.27
C GLU A 27 -15.15 -3.84 -10.32
N TYR A 28 -14.45 -3.83 -9.19
CA TYR A 28 -12.98 -3.89 -9.16
C TYR A 28 -12.44 -5.18 -9.79
N VAL A 29 -13.06 -6.33 -9.47
CA VAL A 29 -12.66 -7.63 -10.05
C VAL A 29 -12.88 -7.63 -11.56
N LEU A 30 -14.03 -7.15 -12.03
CA LEU A 30 -14.35 -7.10 -13.46
C LEU A 30 -13.39 -6.18 -14.21
N SER A 31 -13.10 -5.01 -13.65
CA SER A 31 -12.15 -4.05 -14.23
C SER A 31 -10.74 -4.63 -14.31
N ALA A 32 -10.30 -5.35 -13.27
CA ALA A 32 -9.00 -6.02 -13.27
C ALA A 32 -8.93 -7.15 -14.32
N ILE A 33 -9.99 -7.93 -14.49
CA ILE A 33 -10.09 -8.96 -15.55
C ILE A 33 -10.00 -8.31 -16.93
N GLU A 34 -10.76 -7.24 -17.17
CA GLU A 34 -10.73 -6.48 -18.42
C GLU A 34 -9.34 -5.91 -18.71
N ALA A 35 -8.67 -5.44 -17.66
CA ALA A 35 -7.31 -4.92 -17.73
C ALA A 35 -6.24 -6.00 -17.91
N GLY A 36 -6.60 -7.30 -17.84
CA GLY A 36 -5.70 -8.41 -18.04
C GLY A 36 -4.75 -8.64 -16.86
N PHE A 37 -5.24 -8.43 -15.62
CA PHE A 37 -4.53 -8.84 -14.40
C PHE A 37 -4.72 -10.34 -14.17
N ASP A 38 -3.66 -11.02 -13.73
CA ASP A 38 -3.67 -12.44 -13.39
C ASP A 38 -3.98 -12.66 -11.91
N GLU A 39 -3.58 -11.69 -11.06
CA GLU A 39 -3.86 -11.74 -9.63
C GLU A 39 -4.07 -10.32 -9.08
N ILE A 40 -5.09 -10.18 -8.23
CA ILE A 40 -5.34 -8.97 -7.44
C ILE A 40 -5.52 -9.30 -5.97
N GLY A 41 -5.19 -8.34 -5.12
CA GLY A 41 -5.44 -8.39 -3.70
C GLY A 41 -6.28 -7.22 -3.23
N PHE A 42 -7.33 -7.50 -2.47
CA PHE A 42 -8.03 -6.49 -1.70
C PHE A 42 -7.26 -6.24 -0.40
N SER A 43 -7.04 -4.97 -0.06
CA SER A 43 -6.29 -4.52 1.11
C SER A 43 -6.91 -3.26 1.70
N ASP A 44 -8.21 -3.29 1.96
CA ASP A 44 -8.89 -2.13 2.53
C ASP A 44 -8.30 -1.74 3.89
N HIS A 45 -8.46 -0.48 4.28
CA HIS A 45 -7.93 0.04 5.54
C HIS A 45 -8.40 -0.76 6.75
N THR A 46 -7.45 -1.13 7.60
CA THR A 46 -7.70 -1.94 8.80
C THR A 46 -8.68 -1.26 9.75
N PRO A 47 -9.79 -1.93 10.13
CA PRO A 47 -10.76 -1.39 11.08
C PRO A 47 -10.27 -1.56 12.52
N TRP A 48 -9.32 -0.73 12.94
CA TRP A 48 -8.75 -0.81 14.28
C TRP A 48 -9.83 -0.77 15.38
N PRO A 49 -9.66 -1.52 16.49
CA PRO A 49 -10.65 -1.63 17.56
C PRO A 49 -10.66 -0.37 18.43
N TYR A 50 -10.96 0.75 17.83
CA TYR A 50 -11.01 2.04 18.51
C TYR A 50 -12.15 2.10 19.51
N ARG A 51 -11.87 2.56 20.73
CA ARG A 51 -12.88 2.76 21.78
C ARG A 51 -13.51 4.13 21.62
N GLY A 52 -14.72 4.18 21.00
CA GLY A 52 -15.50 5.41 20.88
C GLY A 52 -15.06 6.39 19.79
N PHE A 53 -13.96 6.13 19.09
CA PHE A 53 -13.55 6.89 17.91
C PHE A 53 -14.11 6.24 16.64
N VAL A 54 -14.65 7.06 15.74
CA VAL A 54 -15.12 6.62 14.42
C VAL A 54 -14.24 7.28 13.36
N SER A 55 -13.45 6.47 12.68
CA SER A 55 -12.62 6.93 11.58
C SER A 55 -13.46 7.30 10.36
N ALA A 56 -13.04 8.34 9.64
CA ALA A 56 -13.63 8.73 8.36
C ALA A 56 -13.00 8.02 7.15
N MET A 57 -11.91 7.25 7.37
CA MET A 57 -11.13 6.67 6.29
C MET A 57 -11.04 5.14 6.32
N ARG A 58 -11.84 4.48 7.12
CA ARG A 58 -11.83 3.01 7.21
C ARG A 58 -13.18 2.43 7.61
N MET A 59 -13.41 1.17 7.28
CA MET A 59 -14.58 0.43 7.74
C MET A 59 -14.62 0.36 9.28
N ARG A 60 -15.78 0.12 9.84
CA ARG A 60 -15.92 -0.20 11.26
C ARG A 60 -15.55 -1.66 11.52
N GLU A 61 -15.12 -1.98 12.74
CA GLU A 61 -14.74 -3.35 13.12
C GLU A 61 -15.86 -4.37 12.81
N GLN A 62 -17.12 -3.99 12.98
CA GLN A 62 -18.29 -4.84 12.70
C GLN A 62 -18.46 -5.16 11.20
N GLU A 63 -17.87 -4.37 10.32
CA GLU A 63 -17.96 -4.54 8.86
C GLU A 63 -16.90 -5.50 8.32
N LEU A 64 -15.84 -5.78 9.11
CA LEU A 64 -14.74 -6.65 8.69
C LEU A 64 -15.21 -8.04 8.23
N ALA A 65 -16.15 -8.65 8.94
CA ALA A 65 -16.68 -9.96 8.55
C ALA A 65 -17.40 -9.92 7.20
N SER A 66 -18.10 -8.82 6.88
CA SER A 66 -18.78 -8.64 5.58
C SER A 66 -17.79 -8.40 4.46
N TYR A 67 -16.71 -7.64 4.71
CA TYR A 67 -15.60 -7.46 3.78
C TYR A 67 -14.95 -8.79 3.40
N VAL A 68 -14.54 -9.57 4.42
CA VAL A 68 -13.94 -10.88 4.23
C VAL A 68 -14.85 -11.83 3.45
N LYS A 69 -16.14 -11.87 3.80
CA LYS A 69 -17.12 -12.69 3.10
C LYS A 69 -17.21 -12.31 1.62
N SER A 70 -17.35 -11.01 1.33
CA SER A 70 -17.44 -10.51 -0.05
C SER A 70 -16.24 -10.90 -0.89
N VAL A 71 -15.01 -10.68 -0.38
CA VAL A 71 -13.79 -11.04 -1.12
C VAL A 71 -13.67 -12.55 -1.34
N LYS A 72 -14.02 -13.38 -0.33
CA LYS A 72 -14.00 -14.85 -0.46
C LYS A 72 -15.05 -15.34 -1.49
N GLU A 73 -16.25 -14.76 -1.52
CA GLU A 73 -17.28 -15.07 -2.52
C GLU A 73 -16.85 -14.71 -3.94
N LEU A 74 -16.19 -13.55 -4.13
CA LEU A 74 -15.64 -13.14 -5.43
C LEU A 74 -14.47 -14.03 -5.85
N ARG A 75 -13.60 -14.45 -4.92
CA ARG A 75 -12.53 -15.42 -5.17
C ARG A 75 -13.10 -16.71 -5.77
N ASP A 76 -14.14 -17.26 -5.15
CA ASP A 76 -14.78 -18.50 -5.61
C ASP A 76 -15.47 -18.31 -6.97
N LYS A 77 -16.16 -17.17 -7.13
CA LYS A 77 -16.90 -16.85 -8.38
C LYS A 77 -15.99 -16.69 -9.59
N TYR A 78 -14.82 -16.09 -9.42
CA TYR A 78 -13.93 -15.72 -10.52
C TYR A 78 -12.64 -16.55 -10.59
N LYS A 79 -12.54 -17.66 -9.84
CA LYS A 79 -11.34 -18.49 -9.72
C LYS A 79 -10.73 -18.97 -11.03
N ASP A 80 -11.56 -19.13 -12.08
CA ASP A 80 -11.13 -19.58 -13.40
C ASP A 80 -10.69 -18.41 -14.32
N LYS A 81 -10.77 -17.17 -13.84
CA LYS A 81 -10.45 -15.95 -14.59
C LYS A 81 -9.32 -15.13 -13.99
N ILE A 82 -9.28 -15.03 -12.66
CA ILE A 82 -8.32 -14.20 -11.92
C ILE A 82 -8.09 -14.77 -10.52
N SER A 83 -6.87 -14.72 -10.03
CA SER A 83 -6.56 -15.03 -8.63
C SER A 83 -6.90 -13.82 -7.75
N ILE A 84 -7.64 -14.04 -6.64
CA ILE A 84 -8.01 -12.97 -5.72
C ILE A 84 -7.44 -13.26 -4.34
N LYS A 85 -6.71 -12.32 -3.77
CA LYS A 85 -6.13 -12.39 -2.43
C LYS A 85 -6.88 -11.48 -1.46
N LEU A 86 -6.96 -11.92 -0.21
CA LEU A 86 -7.60 -11.21 0.88
C LEU A 86 -6.54 -10.66 1.82
N GLY A 87 -6.47 -9.36 1.94
CA GLY A 87 -5.54 -8.66 2.82
C GLY A 87 -6.15 -7.47 3.52
N LEU A 88 -5.31 -6.69 4.18
CA LEU A 88 -5.62 -5.39 4.77
C LEU A 88 -4.42 -4.45 4.61
N GLU A 89 -4.68 -3.17 4.43
CA GLU A 89 -3.69 -2.12 4.61
C GLU A 89 -3.71 -1.67 6.07
N CYS A 90 -2.56 -1.78 6.72
CA CYS A 90 -2.43 -1.59 8.15
C CYS A 90 -1.38 -0.53 8.46
N GLU A 91 -1.69 0.36 9.38
CA GLU A 91 -0.68 1.14 10.09
C GLU A 91 0.02 0.25 11.15
N TYR A 92 1.13 0.75 11.68
CA TYR A 92 1.73 0.17 12.87
C TYR A 92 1.26 0.90 14.13
N PHE A 93 0.16 0.43 14.71
CA PHE A 93 -0.28 0.88 16.03
C PHE A 93 0.08 -0.21 17.04
N LYS A 94 1.19 -0.03 17.73
CA LYS A 94 1.82 -1.02 18.60
C LYS A 94 0.84 -1.69 19.57
N GLU A 95 -0.09 -0.92 20.11
CA GLU A 95 -1.12 -1.39 21.04
C GLU A 95 -2.12 -2.36 20.41
N TYR A 96 -2.33 -2.28 19.07
CA TYR A 96 -3.29 -3.11 18.35
C TYR A 96 -2.64 -4.27 17.55
N ILE A 97 -1.32 -4.43 17.58
CA ILE A 97 -0.66 -5.56 16.90
C ILE A 97 -1.13 -6.93 17.41
N PRO A 98 -1.37 -7.15 18.72
CA PRO A 98 -1.97 -8.42 19.17
C PRO A 98 -3.33 -8.69 18.53
N TRP A 99 -4.20 -7.69 18.45
CA TRP A 99 -5.50 -7.79 17.79
C TRP A 99 -5.35 -8.08 16.29
N LEU A 100 -4.41 -7.42 15.60
CA LEU A 100 -4.16 -7.70 14.18
C LEU A 100 -3.76 -9.15 13.93
N ARG A 101 -2.92 -9.74 14.80
CA ARG A 101 -2.57 -11.17 14.72
C ARG A 101 -3.79 -12.08 14.85
N GLU A 102 -4.68 -11.79 15.78
CA GLU A 102 -5.95 -12.51 15.94
C GLU A 102 -6.84 -12.39 14.71
N VAL A 103 -6.91 -11.19 14.09
CA VAL A 103 -7.65 -10.95 12.85
C VAL A 103 -7.08 -11.76 11.69
N ILE A 104 -5.76 -11.73 11.50
CA ILE A 104 -5.06 -12.51 10.48
C ILE A 104 -5.41 -13.99 10.59
N ASP A 105 -5.35 -14.54 11.79
CA ASP A 105 -5.62 -15.96 12.02
C ASP A 105 -7.10 -16.31 11.88
N LYS A 106 -7.97 -15.50 12.48
CA LYS A 106 -9.43 -15.72 12.49
C LYS A 106 -10.04 -15.69 11.10
N PHE A 107 -9.59 -14.74 10.25
CA PHE A 107 -10.15 -14.53 8.92
C PHE A 107 -9.33 -15.16 7.82
N GLU A 108 -8.17 -15.75 8.17
CA GLU A 108 -7.25 -16.41 7.23
C GLU A 108 -6.80 -15.44 6.14
N LEU A 109 -6.33 -14.25 6.55
CA LEU A 109 -5.82 -13.28 5.60
C LEU A 109 -4.59 -13.84 4.87
N ASP A 110 -4.53 -13.61 3.56
CA ASP A 110 -3.41 -14.05 2.74
C ASP A 110 -2.17 -13.17 2.98
N TYR A 111 -2.38 -11.88 3.23
CA TYR A 111 -1.32 -10.88 3.42
C TYR A 111 -1.82 -9.65 4.17
N VAL A 112 -0.88 -8.83 4.66
CA VAL A 112 -1.12 -7.46 5.11
C VAL A 112 -0.01 -6.56 4.59
N ILE A 113 -0.35 -5.32 4.24
CA ILE A 113 0.59 -4.31 3.76
C ILE A 113 0.74 -3.21 4.79
N LEU A 114 1.94 -2.61 4.86
CA LEU A 114 2.22 -1.54 5.81
C LEU A 114 1.96 -0.18 5.17
N GLY A 115 0.75 0.35 5.32
CA GLY A 115 0.39 1.73 4.96
C GLY A 115 0.37 2.62 6.19
N HIS A 116 1.53 3.20 6.55
CA HIS A 116 1.67 3.93 7.81
C HIS A 116 1.26 5.39 7.69
N HIS A 117 -0.07 5.65 7.83
CA HIS A 117 -0.65 6.97 7.60
C HIS A 117 -0.52 7.93 8.78
N PHE A 118 -0.52 7.44 10.03
CA PHE A 118 -0.53 8.26 11.24
C PHE A 118 0.51 7.80 12.26
N THR A 119 1.15 8.75 12.93
CA THR A 119 2.12 8.53 14.00
C THR A 119 1.75 9.36 15.23
N PRO A 120 1.54 8.81 16.44
CA PRO A 120 1.58 7.38 16.78
C PRO A 120 0.26 6.64 16.49
N ASN A 121 -0.85 7.32 16.25
CA ASN A 121 -2.13 6.74 15.83
C ASN A 121 -3.05 7.80 15.19
N GLU A 122 -4.18 7.34 14.63
CA GLU A 122 -5.12 8.21 13.93
C GLU A 122 -5.88 9.19 14.84
N GLN A 123 -6.10 8.84 16.10
CA GLN A 123 -6.98 9.63 16.99
C GLN A 123 -6.37 10.97 17.42
N TYR A 124 -5.06 11.00 17.61
CA TYR A 124 -4.32 12.17 18.09
C TYR A 124 -2.93 12.34 17.47
N GLY A 125 -2.62 11.55 16.47
CA GLY A 125 -1.33 11.56 15.79
C GLY A 125 -1.24 12.57 14.65
N VAL A 126 -0.05 12.61 14.07
CA VAL A 126 0.23 13.40 12.86
C VAL A 126 -0.05 12.52 11.63
N TYR A 127 -0.75 13.07 10.64
CA TYR A 127 -0.85 12.42 9.35
C TYR A 127 0.48 12.51 8.61
N ASN A 128 1.07 11.37 8.34
CA ASN A 128 2.43 11.28 7.78
C ASN A 128 2.58 11.85 6.37
N GLY A 129 1.48 12.04 5.64
CA GLY A 129 1.47 12.75 4.37
C GLY A 129 1.65 14.27 4.49
N PHE A 130 1.54 14.85 5.70
CA PHE A 130 1.72 16.28 5.96
C PHE A 130 2.50 16.50 7.27
N PRO A 131 3.76 16.03 7.33
CA PRO A 131 4.58 16.23 8.52
C PRO A 131 4.82 17.72 8.78
N SER A 132 4.79 18.13 10.03
CA SER A 132 4.96 19.51 10.45
C SER A 132 6.42 19.91 10.62
N CYS A 133 7.29 18.94 10.89
CA CYS A 133 8.71 19.17 11.14
C CYS A 133 9.56 17.91 10.84
N ALA A 134 10.88 18.08 10.84
CA ALA A 134 11.83 16.99 10.61
C ALA A 134 11.72 15.83 11.64
N GLN A 135 11.27 16.12 12.86
CA GLN A 135 11.08 15.08 13.88
C GLN A 135 9.95 14.12 13.52
N ASP A 136 8.89 14.60 12.82
CA ASP A 136 7.79 13.73 12.37
C ASP A 136 8.29 12.67 11.38
N LEU A 137 9.25 13.03 10.50
CA LEU A 137 9.88 12.07 9.59
C LEU A 137 10.67 11.00 10.34
N VAL A 138 11.36 11.41 11.41
CA VAL A 138 12.13 10.48 12.25
C VAL A 138 11.20 9.52 12.99
N ASN A 139 10.09 10.02 13.51
CA ASN A 139 9.07 9.20 14.18
C ASN A 139 8.43 8.21 13.19
N TYR A 140 7.98 8.69 12.02
CA TYR A 140 7.47 7.86 10.94
C TYR A 140 8.41 6.70 10.60
N LYS A 141 9.69 7.00 10.34
CA LYS A 141 10.70 6.00 10.03
C LYS A 141 10.89 4.99 11.18
N ASN A 142 10.92 5.46 12.44
CA ASN A 142 11.10 4.56 13.57
C ASN A 142 9.96 3.55 13.67
N GLU A 143 8.71 3.99 13.47
CA GLU A 143 7.53 3.12 13.52
C GLU A 143 7.47 2.16 12.33
N ILE A 144 7.91 2.57 11.13
CA ILE A 144 8.07 1.65 9.99
C ILE A 144 9.09 0.56 10.31
N ILE A 145 10.25 0.90 10.90
CA ILE A 145 11.26 -0.09 11.26
C ILE A 145 10.70 -1.06 12.30
N GLU A 146 10.05 -0.57 13.37
CA GLU A 146 9.41 -1.43 14.37
C GLU A 146 8.33 -2.33 13.74
N ALA A 147 7.55 -1.79 12.79
CA ALA A 147 6.54 -2.57 12.06
C ALA A 147 7.16 -3.73 11.28
N VAL A 148 8.20 -3.44 10.50
CA VAL A 148 8.91 -4.45 9.70
C VAL A 148 9.52 -5.53 10.60
N ASP A 149 10.04 -5.18 11.78
CA ASP A 149 10.58 -6.12 12.77
C ASP A 149 9.53 -7.10 13.31
N THR A 150 8.24 -6.80 13.19
CA THR A 150 7.17 -7.74 13.57
C THR A 150 7.08 -8.96 12.65
N GLY A 151 7.61 -8.87 11.43
CA GLY A 151 7.55 -9.91 10.39
C GLY A 151 6.15 -10.14 9.82
N LEU A 152 5.18 -9.24 10.07
CA LEU A 152 3.80 -9.40 9.62
C LEU A 152 3.56 -8.91 8.18
N PHE A 153 4.28 -7.87 7.76
CA PHE A 153 3.96 -7.12 6.56
C PHE A 153 4.63 -7.70 5.32
N SER A 154 3.86 -7.83 4.25
CA SER A 154 4.32 -8.36 2.96
C SER A 154 5.15 -7.35 2.17
N TYR A 155 4.88 -6.06 2.35
CA TYR A 155 5.65 -4.94 1.80
C TYR A 155 5.29 -3.62 2.49
N ILE A 156 6.09 -2.57 2.21
CA ILE A 156 5.84 -1.21 2.70
C ILE A 156 5.13 -0.43 1.59
N ALA A 157 3.85 -0.08 1.82
CA ALA A 157 3.06 0.75 0.94
C ALA A 157 3.53 2.21 1.02
N HIS A 158 3.54 2.90 -0.12
CA HIS A 158 3.91 4.32 -0.25
C HIS A 158 4.95 4.81 0.79
N PRO A 159 6.18 4.23 0.83
CA PRO A 159 7.18 4.48 1.89
C PRO A 159 7.65 5.94 1.96
N ASP A 160 7.43 6.70 0.92
CA ASP A 160 7.78 8.11 0.75
C ASP A 160 6.57 9.06 0.87
N LEU A 161 5.46 8.59 1.48
CA LEU A 161 4.23 9.36 1.71
C LEU A 161 4.50 10.73 2.34
N PHE A 162 5.52 10.84 3.22
CA PHE A 162 5.88 12.08 3.88
C PHE A 162 6.30 13.20 2.90
N MET A 163 6.77 12.85 1.70
CA MET A 163 7.11 13.82 0.66
C MET A 163 5.88 14.51 0.06
N ARG A 164 4.67 14.02 0.33
CA ARG A 164 3.43 14.70 -0.08
C ARG A 164 3.34 16.13 0.47
N GLY A 165 3.78 16.33 1.72
CA GLY A 165 3.72 17.62 2.42
C GLY A 165 5.08 18.20 2.79
N TYR A 166 6.14 17.40 2.85
CA TYR A 166 7.48 17.87 3.17
C TYR A 166 8.13 18.54 1.97
N SER A 167 8.61 19.76 2.13
CA SER A 167 8.91 20.65 1.00
C SER A 167 10.25 20.41 0.31
N SER A 168 11.15 19.60 0.89
CA SER A 168 12.48 19.37 0.32
C SER A 168 13.07 18.02 0.71
N PHE A 169 13.83 17.42 -0.19
CA PHE A 169 14.60 16.21 0.11
C PHE A 169 15.94 16.58 0.78
N ASP A 170 15.84 17.13 1.98
CA ASP A 170 16.96 17.59 2.79
C ASP A 170 17.75 16.42 3.43
N LYS A 171 18.73 16.75 4.29
CA LYS A 171 19.53 15.73 4.98
C LYS A 171 18.69 14.77 5.82
N THR A 172 17.59 15.26 6.44
CA THR A 172 16.71 14.43 7.26
C THR A 172 15.88 13.51 6.38
N ALA A 173 15.23 14.04 5.35
CA ALA A 173 14.45 13.24 4.40
C ALA A 173 15.32 12.15 3.75
N LYS A 174 16.54 12.50 3.31
CA LYS A 174 17.49 11.53 2.74
C LYS A 174 17.89 10.44 3.74
N LYS A 175 18.15 10.81 4.99
CA LYS A 175 18.54 9.85 6.05
C LYS A 175 17.38 8.90 6.35
N VAL A 176 16.18 9.44 6.56
CA VAL A 176 14.95 8.67 6.84
C VAL A 176 14.67 7.69 5.70
N SER A 177 14.69 8.18 4.46
CA SER A 177 14.50 7.34 3.26
C SER A 177 15.50 6.19 3.21
N LYS A 178 16.79 6.50 3.42
CA LYS A 178 17.84 5.48 3.42
C LYS A 178 17.59 4.39 4.46
N GLU A 179 17.19 4.75 5.68
CA GLU A 179 16.97 3.80 6.76
C GLU A 179 15.74 2.91 6.49
N ILE A 180 14.65 3.47 5.93
CA ILE A 180 13.47 2.70 5.49
C ILE A 180 13.85 1.70 4.39
N ILE A 181 14.56 2.17 3.35
CA ILE A 181 14.97 1.34 2.22
C ILE A 181 15.90 0.20 2.69
N LEU A 182 16.89 0.50 3.52
CA LEU A 182 17.79 -0.54 4.05
C LEU A 182 17.04 -1.56 4.89
N LYS A 183 16.02 -1.12 5.66
CA LYS A 183 15.19 -2.03 6.44
C LYS A 183 14.33 -2.95 5.59
N SER A 184 13.79 -2.46 4.48
CA SER A 184 13.05 -3.31 3.52
C SER A 184 13.97 -4.38 2.89
N ILE A 185 15.20 -3.99 2.53
CA ILE A 185 16.21 -4.92 1.99
C ILE A 185 16.62 -5.98 3.03
N GLU A 186 16.89 -5.57 4.27
CA GLU A 186 17.22 -6.48 5.39
C GLU A 186 16.12 -7.52 5.62
N ALA A 187 14.87 -7.08 5.58
CA ALA A 187 13.70 -7.94 5.79
C ALA A 187 13.30 -8.75 4.54
N ASP A 188 13.94 -8.50 3.41
CA ASP A 188 13.61 -9.10 2.10
C ASP A 188 12.13 -8.91 1.75
N ILE A 189 11.62 -7.68 1.91
CA ILE A 189 10.29 -7.26 1.48
C ILE A 189 10.38 -6.07 0.52
N PRO A 190 9.55 -5.99 -0.53
CA PRO A 190 9.58 -4.86 -1.45
C PRO A 190 9.01 -3.58 -0.83
N ILE A 191 9.28 -2.46 -1.51
CA ILE A 191 8.64 -1.16 -1.28
C ILE A 191 7.71 -0.85 -2.44
N GLU A 192 6.64 -0.10 -2.19
CA GLU A 192 5.62 0.17 -3.20
C GLU A 192 5.85 1.49 -3.92
N TYR A 193 5.90 1.44 -5.27
CA TYR A 193 5.72 2.60 -6.13
C TYR A 193 4.22 2.82 -6.34
N ASN A 194 3.67 3.86 -5.71
CA ASN A 194 2.23 4.03 -5.54
C ASN A 194 1.61 4.89 -6.66
N LEU A 195 0.63 4.34 -7.39
CA LEU A 195 0.00 5.04 -8.52
C LEU A 195 -1.03 6.09 -8.10
N MET A 196 -1.64 5.96 -6.93
CA MET A 196 -2.49 7.02 -6.37
C MET A 196 -1.65 8.25 -6.02
N GLY A 197 -0.43 8.04 -5.50
CA GLY A 197 0.54 9.10 -5.26
C GLY A 197 0.96 9.82 -6.54
N VAL A 198 1.13 9.10 -7.65
CA VAL A 198 1.36 9.71 -8.98
C VAL A 198 0.20 10.64 -9.35
N LEU A 199 -1.05 10.18 -9.18
CA LEU A 199 -2.25 10.98 -9.45
C LEU A 199 -2.31 12.23 -8.57
N HIS A 200 -2.02 12.08 -7.27
CA HIS A 200 -1.94 13.21 -6.34
C HIS A 200 -0.89 14.24 -6.77
N SER A 201 0.31 13.80 -7.14
CA SER A 201 1.39 14.67 -7.60
C SER A 201 0.97 15.45 -8.85
N GLN A 202 0.32 14.81 -9.81
CA GLN A 202 -0.22 15.43 -11.01
C GLN A 202 -1.29 16.49 -10.68
N THR A 203 -2.25 16.14 -9.81
CA THR A 203 -3.34 17.05 -9.39
C THR A 203 -2.81 18.27 -8.64
N MET A 204 -1.76 18.09 -7.82
CA MET A 204 -1.13 19.18 -7.08
C MET A 204 -0.18 20.01 -7.93
N GLY A 205 0.15 19.59 -9.15
CA GLY A 205 1.08 20.27 -10.04
C GLY A 205 2.52 20.33 -9.49
N ARG A 206 2.86 19.44 -8.55
CA ARG A 206 4.21 19.31 -7.97
C ARG A 206 4.48 17.87 -7.57
N GLU A 207 5.76 17.52 -7.53
CA GLU A 207 6.20 16.23 -7.05
C GLU A 207 5.86 16.07 -5.55
N GLY A 208 5.29 14.95 -5.20
CA GLY A 208 4.96 14.56 -3.83
C GLY A 208 5.46 13.14 -3.57
N TYR A 209 4.59 12.15 -3.76
CA TYR A 209 5.00 10.74 -3.77
C TYR A 209 4.33 10.06 -4.99
N PRO A 210 5.00 9.13 -5.66
CA PRO A 210 6.41 8.72 -5.49
C PRO A 210 7.37 9.89 -5.77
N TYR A 211 8.39 10.06 -4.91
CA TYR A 211 9.36 11.17 -5.00
C TYR A 211 10.67 10.70 -5.65
N GLY A 212 11.08 11.34 -6.74
CA GLY A 212 12.19 10.87 -7.58
C GLY A 212 13.52 10.65 -6.86
N GLU A 213 13.90 11.53 -5.92
CA GLU A 213 15.12 11.37 -5.13
C GLU A 213 15.08 10.15 -4.18
N PHE A 214 13.89 9.82 -3.64
CA PHE A 214 13.69 8.61 -2.86
C PHE A 214 13.92 7.37 -3.72
N TRP A 215 13.29 7.32 -4.90
CA TRP A 215 13.34 6.18 -5.79
C TRP A 215 14.71 5.99 -6.44
N LYS A 216 15.42 7.10 -6.74
CA LYS A 216 16.82 7.05 -7.16
C LYS A 216 17.69 6.42 -6.07
N LEU A 217 17.52 6.85 -4.82
CA LEU A 217 18.23 6.26 -3.68
C LEU A 217 17.88 4.77 -3.51
N ALA A 218 16.63 4.38 -3.72
CA ALA A 218 16.20 2.98 -3.66
C ALA A 218 16.92 2.11 -4.70
N GLY A 219 17.07 2.61 -5.93
CA GLY A 219 17.83 1.94 -6.97
C GLY A 219 19.34 1.84 -6.64
N GLU A 220 19.94 2.93 -6.17
CA GLU A 220 21.35 2.95 -5.73
C GLU A 220 21.63 1.93 -4.61
N LEU A 221 20.68 1.68 -3.73
CA LEU A 221 20.80 0.73 -2.63
C LEU A 221 20.41 -0.70 -3.02
N GLY A 222 19.80 -0.91 -4.18
CA GLY A 222 19.41 -2.23 -4.68
C GLY A 222 18.09 -2.76 -4.10
N ALA A 223 17.17 -1.87 -3.75
CA ALA A 223 15.83 -2.26 -3.30
C ALA A 223 15.01 -2.95 -4.41
N THR A 224 14.06 -3.78 -3.99
CA THR A 224 13.01 -4.32 -4.87
C THR A 224 11.73 -3.52 -4.67
N ALA A 225 10.92 -3.39 -5.72
CA ALA A 225 9.65 -2.68 -5.65
C ALA A 225 8.49 -3.50 -6.24
N VAL A 226 7.30 -3.25 -5.73
CA VAL A 226 6.03 -3.56 -6.39
C VAL A 226 5.39 -2.27 -6.90
N ILE A 227 4.55 -2.37 -7.92
CA ILE A 227 3.67 -1.26 -8.31
C ILE A 227 2.33 -1.50 -7.63
N GLY A 228 1.89 -0.56 -6.79
CA GLY A 228 0.57 -0.58 -6.18
C GLY A 228 -0.35 0.44 -6.86
N ILE A 229 -1.53 -0.01 -7.27
CA ILE A 229 -2.52 0.90 -7.88
C ILE A 229 -3.11 1.80 -6.80
N ASP A 230 -3.29 1.27 -5.57
CA ASP A 230 -3.98 1.95 -4.47
C ASP A 230 -5.37 2.40 -4.94
N ALA A 231 -6.09 1.40 -5.49
CA ALA A 231 -7.31 1.61 -6.25
C ALA A 231 -8.45 2.03 -5.34
N HIS A 232 -9.01 3.23 -5.59
CA HIS A 232 -10.20 3.78 -4.93
C HIS A 232 -11.39 3.92 -5.88
N SER A 233 -11.25 3.45 -7.11
CA SER A 233 -12.32 3.32 -8.10
C SER A 233 -11.99 2.17 -9.03
N PRO A 234 -12.99 1.44 -9.58
CA PRO A 234 -12.76 0.36 -10.55
C PRO A 234 -11.93 0.79 -11.76
N ASP A 235 -12.12 2.03 -12.23
CA ASP A 235 -11.41 2.59 -13.39
C ASP A 235 -9.90 2.72 -13.17
N SER A 236 -9.42 2.67 -11.91
CA SER A 236 -8.00 2.70 -11.59
C SER A 236 -7.22 1.56 -12.25
N TYR A 237 -7.85 0.42 -12.50
CA TYR A 237 -7.24 -0.74 -13.17
C TYR A 237 -7.03 -0.54 -14.67
N THR A 238 -7.78 0.33 -15.30
CA THR A 238 -7.73 0.56 -16.75
C THR A 238 -6.75 1.67 -17.17
N ASP A 239 -6.11 2.34 -16.22
CA ASP A 239 -5.09 3.35 -16.49
C ASP A 239 -3.72 2.72 -16.84
N TYR A 240 -3.68 2.09 -18.01
CA TYR A 240 -2.47 1.42 -18.52
C TYR A 240 -1.29 2.39 -18.69
N GLU A 241 -1.57 3.64 -19.04
CA GLU A 241 -0.51 4.61 -19.29
C GLU A 241 0.23 4.95 -18.00
N ARG A 242 -0.49 5.11 -16.89
CA ARG A 242 0.12 5.38 -15.57
C ARG A 242 0.95 4.19 -15.12
N TYR A 243 0.43 2.96 -15.28
CA TYR A 243 1.16 1.75 -14.93
C TYR A 243 2.45 1.62 -15.73
N ARG A 244 2.40 1.76 -17.05
CA ARG A 244 3.56 1.70 -17.92
C ARG A 244 4.61 2.78 -17.59
N LYS A 245 4.17 4.00 -17.29
CA LYS A 245 5.08 5.08 -16.85
C LYS A 245 5.78 4.76 -15.53
N ALA A 246 5.10 4.07 -14.62
CA ALA A 246 5.71 3.61 -13.36
C ALA A 246 6.79 2.55 -13.62
N GLU A 247 6.55 1.59 -14.50
CA GLU A 247 7.56 0.60 -14.90
C GLU A 247 8.80 1.27 -15.52
N GLU A 248 8.61 2.25 -16.43
CA GLU A 248 9.68 3.02 -17.05
C GLU A 248 10.46 3.84 -16.01
N ALA A 249 9.75 4.45 -15.03
CA ALA A 249 10.37 5.21 -13.95
C ALA A 249 11.24 4.31 -13.06
N LEU A 250 10.72 3.19 -12.60
CA LEU A 250 11.47 2.22 -11.79
C LEU A 250 12.72 1.71 -12.52
N LYS A 251 12.58 1.39 -13.81
CA LYS A 251 13.73 1.01 -14.66
C LYS A 251 14.76 2.13 -14.75
N THR A 252 14.32 3.38 -14.91
CA THR A 252 15.21 4.55 -14.98
C THR A 252 15.95 4.77 -13.66
N TYR A 253 15.30 4.55 -12.53
CA TYR A 253 15.93 4.62 -11.21
C TYR A 253 16.82 3.40 -10.89
N GLY A 254 16.80 2.36 -11.71
CA GLY A 254 17.56 1.12 -11.47
C GLY A 254 16.96 0.24 -10.38
N VAL A 255 15.67 0.45 -10.04
CA VAL A 255 14.96 -0.36 -9.06
C VAL A 255 14.44 -1.64 -9.71
N LYS A 256 14.67 -2.78 -9.07
CA LYS A 256 14.17 -4.06 -9.56
C LYS A 256 12.69 -4.23 -9.23
N LEU A 257 11.86 -4.29 -10.26
CA LEU A 257 10.44 -4.62 -10.11
C LEU A 257 10.28 -6.10 -9.75
N THR A 258 9.42 -6.39 -8.81
CA THR A 258 8.96 -7.73 -8.47
C THR A 258 7.43 -7.75 -8.37
N ASP A 259 6.84 -8.83 -8.81
CA ASP A 259 5.43 -9.18 -8.67
C ASP A 259 5.19 -10.17 -7.51
N LYS A 260 6.29 -10.61 -6.88
CA LYS A 260 6.24 -11.55 -5.76
C LYS A 260 6.28 -10.80 -4.44
N ILE A 261 5.27 -11.07 -3.62
CA ILE A 261 5.23 -10.68 -2.21
C ILE A 261 5.23 -11.91 -1.32
N LYS A 262 5.58 -11.74 -0.06
CA LYS A 262 5.45 -12.83 0.93
C LYS A 262 4.00 -12.90 1.39
N PHE A 263 3.37 -14.05 1.20
CA PHE A 263 2.08 -14.33 1.80
C PHE A 263 2.25 -14.89 3.21
N LEU A 264 1.25 -14.67 4.05
CA LEU A 264 1.22 -15.16 5.44
C LEU A 264 0.95 -16.67 5.51
N ARG A 265 0.39 -17.22 4.41
CA ARG A 265 -0.03 -18.63 4.30
C ARG A 265 0.27 -19.17 2.90
#